data_4bd22c29c38106bdcc1b8edaa261f848
#
_entry.id   4bd22c29c38106bdcc1b8edaa261f848
#
_cell.length_a   1.000
_cell.length_b   1.000
_cell.length_c   1.000
_cell.angle_alpha   90.00
_cell.angle_beta   90.00
_cell.angle_gamma   90.00
#
_symmetry.space_group_name_H-M   'P 1'
#
loop_
_entity.id
_entity.type
_entity.pdbx_description
1 polymer ?
#
loop_
_entity_poly.entity_id
_entity_poly.type
_entity_poly.pdbx_seq_one_letter_code
_entity_poly.pdbx_strand_id
1 'polypeptide(L)'
;MMGLNMMEESRKSGVEKFVQVGTVCSYPKFCPTPFKEEDLWNGYPEETNAPYGIAKKALLVQAQAYRQQYGFNAIYLIPVNLYGPRDNFDPSTSHVIPAIIKKMHDAKAAGETMISVWGSGRPTREFLYVKDAARGIVQAAEKYDGYEPVNLGNGLEVSIEYLVHAIAFLMEYKGDFSFDISKPDGQPKRGLDVTRAEQQFGFKAETPFIYGLKETVEWYENTYRNLLV
;
A
#
# COMPACT_ATOMS: atom_id res chain seq x y z
N MET A 1 -15.42 -4.21 13.22
CA MET A 1 -16.35 -3.41 14.07
C MET A 1 -16.21 -1.90 13.78
N MET A 2 -15.03 -1.26 13.93
CA MET A 2 -14.90 0.20 13.76
C MET A 2 -15.46 0.70 12.42
N GLY A 3 -15.03 0.16 11.27
CA GLY A 3 -15.53 0.60 9.96
C GLY A 3 -17.03 0.40 9.77
N LEU A 4 -17.59 -0.70 10.29
CA LEU A 4 -19.03 -0.95 10.26
C LEU A 4 -19.80 0.14 11.00
N ASN A 5 -19.37 0.45 12.23
CA ASN A 5 -20.01 1.46 13.05
C ASN A 5 -19.85 2.87 12.47
N MET A 6 -18.66 3.21 11.98
CA MET A 6 -18.42 4.53 11.36
C MET A 6 -19.34 4.76 10.15
N MET A 7 -19.49 3.76 9.28
CA MET A 7 -20.39 3.88 8.12
C MET A 7 -21.84 4.06 8.54
N GLU A 8 -22.32 3.29 9.53
CA GLU A 8 -23.69 3.41 10.05
C GLU A 8 -23.94 4.76 10.72
N GLU A 9 -23.05 5.21 11.58
CA GLU A 9 -23.22 6.49 12.27
C GLU A 9 -23.08 7.68 11.30
N SER A 10 -22.21 7.57 10.28
CA SER A 10 -22.13 8.57 9.20
C SER A 10 -23.45 8.68 8.43
N ARG A 11 -24.07 7.55 8.08
CA ARG A 11 -25.39 7.52 7.43
C ARG A 11 -26.46 8.18 8.28
N LYS A 12 -26.54 7.81 9.57
CA LYS A 12 -27.52 8.39 10.52
C LYS A 12 -27.33 9.88 10.73
N SER A 13 -26.08 10.35 10.71
CA SER A 13 -25.73 11.75 10.87
C SER A 13 -25.89 12.59 9.60
N GLY A 14 -26.37 12.01 8.52
CA GLY A 14 -26.61 12.73 7.27
C GLY A 14 -25.34 13.12 6.51
N VAL A 15 -24.24 12.37 6.69
CA VAL A 15 -23.01 12.55 5.88
C VAL A 15 -23.36 12.31 4.41
N GLU A 16 -23.03 13.27 3.55
CA GLU A 16 -23.37 13.22 2.11
C GLU A 16 -22.62 12.11 1.36
N LYS A 17 -21.33 11.92 1.68
CA LYS A 17 -20.48 10.90 1.05
C LYS A 17 -19.54 10.27 2.07
N PHE A 18 -19.40 8.95 2.01
CA PHE A 18 -18.47 8.17 2.83
C PHE A 18 -17.42 7.48 1.96
N VAL A 19 -16.15 7.73 2.21
CA VAL A 19 -15.05 7.09 1.48
C VAL A 19 -14.47 5.96 2.33
N GLN A 20 -14.74 4.73 1.94
CA GLN A 20 -14.18 3.55 2.57
C GLN A 20 -12.86 3.16 1.91
N VAL A 21 -11.78 3.21 2.67
CA VAL A 21 -10.48 2.72 2.21
C VAL A 21 -10.35 1.22 2.50
N GLY A 22 -10.21 0.46 1.44
CA GLY A 22 -9.97 -0.99 1.42
C GLY A 22 -8.49 -1.34 1.51
N THR A 23 -8.11 -2.45 0.85
CA THR A 23 -6.70 -2.92 0.79
C THR A 23 -6.49 -3.89 -0.38
N VAL A 24 -5.32 -3.84 -1.01
CA VAL A 24 -4.89 -4.83 -2.00
C VAL A 24 -4.84 -6.25 -1.43
N CYS A 25 -4.67 -6.42 -0.12
CA CYS A 25 -4.72 -7.72 0.56
C CYS A 25 -6.09 -8.42 0.49
N SER A 26 -7.11 -7.74 -0.02
CA SER A 26 -8.44 -8.33 -0.27
C SER A 26 -8.50 -9.20 -1.52
N TYR A 27 -7.53 -9.06 -2.45
CA TYR A 27 -7.50 -9.87 -3.67
C TYR A 27 -7.14 -11.33 -3.38
N PRO A 28 -7.59 -12.27 -4.25
CA PRO A 28 -7.22 -13.66 -4.14
C PRO A 28 -5.69 -13.87 -4.16
N LYS A 29 -5.22 -14.90 -3.44
CA LYS A 29 -3.81 -15.28 -3.46
C LYS A 29 -3.29 -15.57 -4.87
N PHE A 30 -4.08 -16.26 -5.67
CA PHE A 30 -3.79 -16.57 -7.07
C PHE A 30 -4.68 -15.70 -7.97
N CYS A 31 -4.30 -14.44 -8.12
CA CYS A 31 -4.96 -13.49 -8.98
C CYS A 31 -4.05 -13.14 -10.16
N PRO A 32 -4.56 -13.13 -11.40
CA PRO A 32 -3.78 -12.62 -12.54
C PRO A 32 -3.33 -11.18 -12.31
N THR A 33 -2.08 -10.87 -12.65
CA THR A 33 -1.57 -9.49 -12.56
C THR A 33 -1.59 -8.83 -13.94
N PRO A 34 -1.94 -7.53 -14.01
CA PRO A 34 -2.40 -6.65 -12.91
C PRO A 34 -3.78 -7.05 -12.39
N PHE A 35 -4.01 -6.91 -11.06
CA PHE A 35 -5.29 -7.25 -10.43
C PHE A 35 -6.39 -6.27 -10.87
N LYS A 36 -7.46 -6.80 -11.42
CA LYS A 36 -8.66 -6.03 -11.79
C LYS A 36 -9.70 -6.13 -10.68
N GLU A 37 -10.51 -5.08 -10.53
CA GLU A 37 -11.54 -5.04 -9.49
C GLU A 37 -12.55 -6.18 -9.62
N GLU A 38 -12.80 -6.68 -10.82
CA GLU A 38 -13.64 -7.85 -11.10
C GLU A 38 -13.13 -9.14 -10.48
N ASP A 39 -11.80 -9.25 -10.32
CA ASP A 39 -11.14 -10.44 -9.76
C ASP A 39 -11.24 -10.53 -8.24
N LEU A 40 -11.74 -9.48 -7.58
CA LEU A 40 -11.77 -9.40 -6.11
C LEU A 40 -12.48 -10.60 -5.46
N TRP A 41 -13.47 -11.19 -6.14
CA TRP A 41 -14.27 -12.30 -5.63
C TRP A 41 -13.87 -13.67 -6.18
N ASN A 42 -12.83 -13.76 -7.01
CA ASN A 42 -12.44 -15.00 -7.71
C ASN A 42 -11.60 -15.97 -6.85
N GLY A 43 -11.57 -15.79 -5.54
CA GLY A 43 -10.86 -16.70 -4.63
C GLY A 43 -10.62 -16.15 -3.23
N TYR A 44 -9.88 -16.95 -2.45
CA TYR A 44 -9.52 -16.60 -1.08
C TYR A 44 -8.23 -15.77 -1.04
N PRO A 45 -8.13 -14.74 -0.18
CA PRO A 45 -6.90 -13.97 0.00
C PRO A 45 -5.74 -14.83 0.50
N GLU A 46 -4.52 -14.31 0.39
CA GLU A 46 -3.34 -14.96 0.98
C GLU A 46 -3.54 -15.14 2.50
N GLU A 47 -3.23 -16.32 3.01
CA GLU A 47 -3.68 -16.81 4.33
C GLU A 47 -3.24 -15.92 5.49
N THR A 48 -2.04 -15.35 5.45
CA THR A 48 -1.53 -14.46 6.52
C THR A 48 -2.24 -13.12 6.55
N ASN A 49 -2.73 -12.66 5.40
CA ASN A 49 -3.46 -11.40 5.22
C ASN A 49 -5.00 -11.58 5.18
N ALA A 50 -5.47 -12.83 5.09
CA ALA A 50 -6.89 -13.13 4.90
C ALA A 50 -7.81 -12.51 5.96
N PRO A 51 -7.50 -12.54 7.28
CA PRO A 51 -8.35 -11.93 8.29
C PRO A 51 -8.56 -10.43 8.03
N TYR A 52 -7.49 -9.71 7.68
CA TYR A 52 -7.55 -8.29 7.33
C TYR A 52 -8.28 -8.06 6.00
N GLY A 53 -7.92 -8.82 4.95
CA GLY A 53 -8.52 -8.71 3.62
C GLY A 53 -10.03 -8.96 3.63
N ILE A 54 -10.49 -10.02 4.33
CA ILE A 54 -11.90 -10.36 4.47
C ILE A 54 -12.66 -9.29 5.27
N ALA A 55 -12.07 -8.80 6.36
CA ALA A 55 -12.69 -7.71 7.13
C ALA A 55 -12.90 -6.45 6.27
N LYS A 56 -11.96 -6.12 5.38
CA LYS A 56 -12.10 -5.01 4.43
C LYS A 56 -13.13 -5.31 3.34
N LYS A 57 -13.19 -6.54 2.80
CA LYS A 57 -14.27 -6.95 1.86
C LYS A 57 -15.66 -6.81 2.47
N ALA A 58 -15.84 -7.13 3.74
CA ALA A 58 -17.12 -6.96 4.42
C ALA A 58 -17.60 -5.49 4.40
N LEU A 59 -16.68 -4.52 4.49
CA LEU A 59 -17.01 -3.10 4.38
C LEU A 59 -17.41 -2.68 2.96
N LEU A 60 -16.87 -3.33 1.91
CA LEU A 60 -17.34 -3.14 0.53
C LEU A 60 -18.81 -3.60 0.40
N VAL A 61 -19.10 -4.80 0.90
CA VAL A 61 -20.48 -5.34 0.84
C VAL A 61 -21.44 -4.44 1.61
N GLN A 62 -21.05 -3.95 2.77
CA GLN A 62 -21.87 -3.00 3.54
C GLN A 62 -22.09 -1.70 2.76
N ALA A 63 -21.07 -1.11 2.15
CA ALA A 63 -21.18 0.10 1.36
C ALA A 63 -22.20 -0.09 0.21
N GLN A 64 -22.11 -1.20 -0.51
CA GLN A 64 -23.03 -1.55 -1.60
C GLN A 64 -24.46 -1.76 -1.08
N ALA A 65 -24.64 -2.51 0.02
CA ALA A 65 -25.95 -2.75 0.63
C ALA A 65 -26.58 -1.44 1.12
N TYR A 66 -25.80 -0.55 1.74
CA TYR A 66 -26.28 0.75 2.24
C TYR A 66 -26.68 1.68 1.12
N ARG A 67 -25.97 1.65 0.00
CA ARG A 67 -26.36 2.37 -1.20
C ARG A 67 -27.71 1.85 -1.73
N GLN A 68 -27.87 0.54 -1.83
CA GLN A 68 -29.10 -0.07 -2.33
C GLN A 68 -30.29 0.19 -1.41
N GLN A 69 -30.10 0.06 -0.09
CA GLN A 69 -31.19 0.13 0.89
C GLN A 69 -31.55 1.57 1.27
N TYR A 70 -30.57 2.45 1.37
CA TYR A 70 -30.74 3.81 1.93
C TYR A 70 -30.37 4.93 0.97
N GLY A 71 -29.87 4.64 -0.23
CA GLY A 71 -29.32 5.65 -1.13
C GLY A 71 -28.03 6.30 -0.60
N PHE A 72 -27.39 5.69 0.41
CA PHE A 72 -26.23 6.26 1.05
C PHE A 72 -24.99 6.23 0.13
N ASN A 73 -24.43 7.40 -0.17
CA ASN A 73 -23.30 7.52 -1.09
C ASN A 73 -21.99 7.07 -0.43
N ALA A 74 -21.78 5.76 -0.32
CA ALA A 74 -20.54 5.16 0.14
C ALA A 74 -19.74 4.65 -1.08
N ILE A 75 -18.50 5.10 -1.25
CA ILE A 75 -17.54 4.65 -2.27
C ILE A 75 -16.43 3.81 -1.62
N TYR A 76 -15.79 2.94 -2.42
CA TYR A 76 -14.78 2.02 -1.93
C TYR A 76 -13.51 2.08 -2.77
N LEU A 77 -12.38 2.42 -2.15
CA LEU A 77 -11.08 2.54 -2.82
C LEU A 77 -10.13 1.44 -2.34
N ILE A 78 -9.39 0.83 -3.24
CA ILE A 78 -8.43 -0.24 -2.94
C ILE A 78 -7.01 0.27 -3.21
N PRO A 79 -6.33 0.87 -2.22
CA PRO A 79 -4.94 1.27 -2.40
C PRO A 79 -4.02 0.05 -2.45
N VAL A 80 -2.97 0.16 -3.26
CA VAL A 80 -1.81 -0.73 -3.25
C VAL A 80 -0.94 -0.45 -2.00
N ASN A 81 0.27 -1.00 -1.92
CA ASN A 81 1.17 -0.72 -0.81
C ASN A 81 1.54 0.77 -0.79
N LEU A 82 1.13 1.46 0.27
CA LEU A 82 1.45 2.86 0.47
C LEU A 82 2.82 3.01 1.11
N TYR A 83 3.53 4.08 0.78
CA TYR A 83 4.79 4.45 1.41
C TYR A 83 4.99 5.97 1.42
N GLY A 84 5.82 6.46 2.33
CA GLY A 84 6.12 7.90 2.41
C GLY A 84 6.64 8.33 3.77
N PRO A 85 6.92 9.63 3.93
CA PRO A 85 7.23 10.23 5.22
C PRO A 85 6.18 9.91 6.29
N ARG A 86 6.64 9.69 7.53
CA ARG A 86 5.81 9.35 8.70
C ARG A 86 5.21 7.94 8.67
N ASP A 87 5.76 7.04 7.82
CA ASP A 87 5.41 5.62 7.89
C ASP A 87 5.86 5.00 9.23
N ASN A 88 5.43 3.78 9.48
CA ASN A 88 5.85 3.02 10.66
C ASN A 88 7.21 2.36 10.40
N PHE A 89 8.26 2.78 11.11
CA PHE A 89 9.61 2.23 11.01
C PHE A 89 9.97 1.25 12.13
N ASP A 90 9.01 0.81 12.95
CA ASP A 90 9.24 -0.22 13.96
C ASP A 90 9.60 -1.56 13.28
N PRO A 91 10.75 -2.17 13.59
CA PRO A 91 11.22 -3.41 12.93
C PRO A 91 10.25 -4.59 13.05
N SER A 92 9.42 -4.60 14.11
CA SER A 92 8.48 -5.71 14.37
C SER A 92 7.17 -5.61 13.60
N THR A 93 6.80 -4.41 13.13
CA THR A 93 5.48 -4.13 12.55
C THR A 93 5.50 -3.35 11.24
N SER A 94 6.69 -2.92 10.80
CA SER A 94 6.83 -2.10 9.59
C SER A 94 6.70 -2.90 8.30
N HIS A 95 6.29 -2.20 7.24
CA HIS A 95 6.32 -2.72 5.88
C HIS A 95 7.75 -2.69 5.29
N VAL A 96 7.92 -3.29 4.10
CA VAL A 96 9.22 -3.54 3.49
C VAL A 96 10.07 -2.29 3.27
N ILE A 97 9.51 -1.18 2.77
CA ILE A 97 10.26 0.08 2.54
C ILE A 97 10.81 0.63 3.85
N PRO A 98 9.99 0.93 4.88
CA PRO A 98 10.51 1.44 6.15
C PRO A 98 11.43 0.45 6.87
N ALA A 99 11.18 -0.86 6.76
CA ALA A 99 12.06 -1.87 7.35
C ALA A 99 13.47 -1.85 6.74
N ILE A 100 13.58 -1.73 5.40
CA ILE A 100 14.87 -1.67 4.71
C ILE A 100 15.59 -0.36 5.04
N ILE A 101 14.90 0.79 5.01
CA ILE A 101 15.47 2.09 5.37
C ILE A 101 16.06 2.04 6.78
N LYS A 102 15.28 1.58 7.75
CA LYS A 102 15.76 1.46 9.14
C LYS A 102 16.96 0.54 9.25
N LYS A 103 16.90 -0.64 8.64
CA LYS A 103 18.01 -1.61 8.68
C LYS A 103 19.30 -1.04 8.10
N MET A 104 19.23 -0.31 6.98
CA MET A 104 20.40 0.35 6.39
C MET A 104 20.93 1.49 7.24
N HIS A 105 20.05 2.27 7.85
CA HIS A 105 20.44 3.33 8.77
C HIS A 105 21.20 2.77 9.97
N ASP A 106 20.68 1.72 10.61
CA ASP A 106 21.29 1.09 11.76
C ASP A 106 22.64 0.45 11.39
N ALA A 107 22.72 -0.23 10.24
CA ALA A 107 23.95 -0.83 9.72
C ALA A 107 25.04 0.24 9.44
N LYS A 108 24.66 1.37 8.83
CA LYS A 108 25.60 2.51 8.66
C LYS A 108 26.14 3.01 9.99
N ALA A 109 25.28 3.18 10.97
CA ALA A 109 25.67 3.66 12.30
C ALA A 109 26.60 2.66 13.04
N ALA A 110 26.36 1.35 12.85
CA ALA A 110 27.17 0.28 13.43
C ALA A 110 28.46 -0.02 12.63
N GLY A 111 28.65 0.57 11.45
CA GLY A 111 29.77 0.26 10.54
C GLY A 111 29.68 -1.14 9.93
N GLU A 112 28.47 -1.71 9.84
CA GLU A 112 28.25 -3.02 9.23
C GLU A 112 28.33 -2.95 7.70
N THR A 113 29.01 -3.95 7.12
CA THR A 113 29.21 -4.03 5.66
C THR A 113 28.31 -5.03 4.98
N MET A 114 27.40 -5.68 5.69
CA MET A 114 26.47 -6.68 5.16
C MET A 114 25.09 -6.53 5.79
N ILE A 115 24.04 -6.50 4.95
CA ILE A 115 22.65 -6.50 5.39
C ILE A 115 21.95 -7.76 4.86
N SER A 116 21.24 -8.49 5.72
CA SER A 116 20.38 -9.60 5.32
C SER A 116 18.98 -9.10 5.00
N VAL A 117 18.48 -9.43 3.81
CA VAL A 117 17.12 -9.15 3.32
C VAL A 117 16.33 -10.47 3.24
N TRP A 118 15.12 -10.50 3.74
CA TRP A 118 14.28 -11.70 3.72
C TRP A 118 13.80 -12.03 2.30
N GLY A 119 13.78 -13.33 1.98
CA GLY A 119 13.34 -13.87 0.70
C GLY A 119 14.42 -13.82 -0.38
N SER A 120 14.03 -14.09 -1.62
CA SER A 120 14.94 -14.15 -2.78
C SER A 120 15.23 -12.78 -3.44
N GLY A 121 14.51 -11.73 -3.08
CA GLY A 121 14.55 -10.44 -3.75
C GLY A 121 13.79 -10.37 -5.09
N ARG A 122 13.37 -11.51 -5.65
CA ARG A 122 12.70 -11.62 -6.96
C ARG A 122 11.25 -11.14 -7.00
N PRO A 123 10.43 -11.30 -5.93
CA PRO A 123 9.04 -10.86 -5.96
C PRO A 123 8.93 -9.39 -6.31
N THR A 124 7.89 -9.06 -7.09
CA THR A 124 7.60 -7.68 -7.46
C THR A 124 6.42 -7.13 -6.64
N ARG A 125 6.51 -5.86 -6.33
CA ARG A 125 5.46 -5.11 -5.62
C ARG A 125 5.25 -3.77 -6.28
N GLU A 126 4.02 -3.35 -6.32
CA GLU A 126 3.66 -1.98 -6.64
C GLU A 126 3.59 -1.16 -5.36
N PHE A 127 4.09 0.07 -5.43
CA PHE A 127 4.07 1.03 -4.32
C PHE A 127 3.48 2.36 -4.79
N LEU A 128 2.57 2.91 -4.02
CA LEU A 128 1.97 4.22 -4.28
C LEU A 128 2.44 5.22 -3.22
N TYR A 129 2.98 6.34 -3.67
CA TYR A 129 3.44 7.40 -2.78
C TYR A 129 2.27 8.03 -2.03
N VAL A 130 2.44 8.26 -0.74
CA VAL A 130 1.34 8.67 0.16
C VAL A 130 0.67 9.98 -0.26
N LYS A 131 1.40 10.93 -0.85
CA LYS A 131 0.79 12.19 -1.35
C LYS A 131 -0.08 11.94 -2.57
N ASP A 132 0.31 11.03 -3.48
CA ASP A 132 -0.53 10.62 -4.59
C ASP A 132 -1.76 9.86 -4.10
N ALA A 133 -1.61 8.96 -3.13
CA ALA A 133 -2.74 8.28 -2.52
C ALA A 133 -3.75 9.26 -1.91
N ALA A 134 -3.27 10.25 -1.16
CA ALA A 134 -4.12 11.29 -0.56
C ALA A 134 -4.86 12.09 -1.64
N ARG A 135 -4.17 12.50 -2.71
CA ARG A 135 -4.77 13.18 -3.86
C ARG A 135 -5.83 12.31 -4.54
N GLY A 136 -5.55 11.04 -4.76
CA GLY A 136 -6.50 10.09 -5.35
C GLY A 136 -7.76 9.89 -4.50
N ILE A 137 -7.61 9.83 -3.17
CA ILE A 137 -8.75 9.75 -2.23
C ILE A 137 -9.61 11.02 -2.31
N VAL A 138 -9.00 12.20 -2.35
CA VAL A 138 -9.73 13.49 -2.46
C VAL A 138 -10.44 13.57 -3.81
N GLN A 139 -9.76 13.24 -4.92
CA GLN A 139 -10.39 13.25 -6.25
C GLN A 139 -11.56 12.28 -6.34
N ALA A 140 -11.45 11.09 -5.75
CA ALA A 140 -12.55 10.13 -5.69
C ALA A 140 -13.71 10.65 -4.82
N ALA A 141 -13.41 11.28 -3.69
CA ALA A 141 -14.42 11.92 -2.83
C ALA A 141 -15.21 13.00 -3.57
N GLU A 142 -14.56 13.78 -4.42
CA GLU A 142 -15.18 14.88 -5.17
C GLU A 142 -15.95 14.40 -6.41
N LYS A 143 -15.44 13.37 -7.13
CA LYS A 143 -15.85 13.07 -8.51
C LYS A 143 -16.48 11.69 -8.70
N TYR A 144 -16.27 10.75 -7.76
CA TYR A 144 -16.73 9.37 -7.93
C TYR A 144 -17.97 9.08 -7.08
N ASP A 145 -19.04 8.67 -7.73
CA ASP A 145 -20.31 8.30 -7.09
C ASP A 145 -20.72 6.86 -7.41
N GLY A 146 -19.80 6.06 -7.94
CA GLY A 146 -20.06 4.67 -8.28
C GLY A 146 -20.14 3.75 -7.05
N TYR A 147 -20.77 2.58 -7.24
CA TYR A 147 -20.88 1.53 -6.21
C TYR A 147 -19.78 0.47 -6.31
N GLU A 148 -19.05 0.46 -7.42
CA GLU A 148 -17.97 -0.50 -7.65
C GLU A 148 -16.71 -0.08 -6.92
N PRO A 149 -15.88 -1.06 -6.47
CA PRO A 149 -14.57 -0.72 -5.92
C PRO A 149 -13.66 -0.14 -6.99
N VAL A 150 -12.71 0.72 -6.59
CA VAL A 150 -11.73 1.31 -7.49
C VAL A 150 -10.32 1.13 -6.94
N ASN A 151 -9.44 0.57 -7.75
CA ASN A 151 -8.01 0.43 -7.45
C ASN A 151 -7.30 1.79 -7.44
N LEU A 152 -6.46 2.03 -6.43
CA LEU A 152 -5.55 3.16 -6.37
C LEU A 152 -4.10 2.66 -6.37
N GLY A 153 -3.40 2.86 -7.46
CA GLY A 153 -2.03 2.46 -7.66
C GLY A 153 -1.28 3.39 -8.60
N ASN A 154 -0.04 3.04 -8.92
CA ASN A 154 0.76 3.73 -9.95
C ASN A 154 0.93 2.89 -11.24
N GLY A 155 0.49 1.62 -11.23
CA GLY A 155 0.57 0.70 -12.36
C GLY A 155 1.99 0.16 -12.64
N LEU A 156 2.97 0.40 -11.76
CA LEU A 156 4.36 -0.04 -11.94
C LEU A 156 4.80 -0.94 -10.78
N GLU A 157 5.31 -2.12 -11.14
CA GLU A 157 5.89 -3.05 -10.19
C GLU A 157 7.42 -2.92 -10.17
N VAL A 158 8.01 -3.00 -8.98
CA VAL A 158 9.46 -3.08 -8.78
C VAL A 158 9.81 -4.34 -7.99
N SER A 159 10.95 -4.99 -8.29
CA SER A 159 11.43 -6.12 -7.49
C SER A 159 11.94 -5.65 -6.13
N ILE A 160 11.90 -6.54 -5.14
CA ILE A 160 12.47 -6.25 -3.81
C ILE A 160 13.98 -6.01 -3.92
N GLU A 161 14.66 -6.73 -4.81
CA GLU A 161 16.09 -6.49 -5.09
C GLU A 161 16.33 -5.07 -5.60
N TYR A 162 15.56 -4.61 -6.61
CA TYR A 162 15.65 -3.23 -7.09
C TYR A 162 15.39 -2.21 -5.97
N LEU A 163 14.36 -2.45 -5.15
CA LEU A 163 14.04 -1.60 -4.00
C LEU A 163 15.20 -1.47 -3.03
N VAL A 164 15.85 -2.60 -2.68
CA VAL A 164 17.03 -2.62 -1.79
C VAL A 164 18.15 -1.76 -2.35
N HIS A 165 18.49 -1.95 -3.63
CA HIS A 165 19.55 -1.17 -4.28
C HIS A 165 19.20 0.32 -4.42
N ALA A 166 17.92 0.65 -4.69
CA ALA A 166 17.46 2.04 -4.76
C ALA A 166 17.60 2.75 -3.40
N ILE A 167 17.19 2.08 -2.30
CA ILE A 167 17.36 2.64 -0.94
C ILE A 167 18.85 2.79 -0.60
N ALA A 168 19.67 1.78 -0.92
CA ALA A 168 21.12 1.84 -0.68
C ALA A 168 21.77 3.01 -1.40
N PHE A 169 21.40 3.23 -2.66
CA PHE A 169 21.88 4.37 -3.44
C PHE A 169 21.51 5.71 -2.78
N LEU A 170 20.25 5.87 -2.37
CA LEU A 170 19.74 7.10 -1.76
C LEU A 170 20.37 7.35 -0.37
N MET A 171 20.65 6.30 0.39
CA MET A 171 21.28 6.37 1.70
C MET A 171 22.83 6.35 1.66
N GLU A 172 23.42 6.26 0.47
CA GLU A 172 24.88 6.13 0.26
C GLU A 172 25.50 4.95 1.06
N TYR A 173 24.72 3.86 1.24
CA TYR A 173 25.18 2.65 1.86
C TYR A 173 26.14 1.89 0.93
N LYS A 174 27.33 1.55 1.41
CA LYS A 174 28.42 0.92 0.63
C LYS A 174 28.60 -0.57 0.91
N GLY A 175 27.80 -1.15 1.79
CA GLY A 175 27.87 -2.57 2.12
C GLY A 175 27.14 -3.44 1.09
N ASP A 176 27.27 -4.75 1.27
CA ASP A 176 26.65 -5.78 0.45
C ASP A 176 25.30 -6.24 1.01
N PHE A 177 24.57 -7.01 0.21
CA PHE A 177 23.27 -7.59 0.57
C PHE A 177 23.31 -9.11 0.45
N SER A 178 22.78 -9.80 1.46
CA SER A 178 22.50 -11.23 1.40
C SER A 178 20.98 -11.45 1.43
N PHE A 179 20.47 -12.26 0.51
CA PHE A 179 19.05 -12.63 0.45
C PHE A 179 18.83 -13.94 1.19
N ASP A 180 18.08 -13.89 2.31
CA ASP A 180 17.77 -15.05 3.13
C ASP A 180 16.58 -15.85 2.54
N ILE A 181 16.88 -16.79 1.66
CA ILE A 181 15.91 -17.63 0.99
C ILE A 181 15.21 -18.64 1.93
N SER A 182 15.61 -18.75 3.19
CA SER A 182 14.88 -19.53 4.20
C SER A 182 13.57 -18.85 4.62
N LYS A 183 13.43 -17.56 4.32
CA LYS A 183 12.23 -16.78 4.57
C LYS A 183 11.32 -16.78 3.33
N PRO A 184 9.99 -16.77 3.51
CA PRO A 184 9.06 -16.84 2.40
C PRO A 184 9.08 -15.57 1.55
N ASP A 185 8.96 -15.72 0.24
CA ASP A 185 8.84 -14.62 -0.72
C ASP A 185 7.43 -13.98 -0.74
N GLY A 186 6.41 -14.69 -0.25
CA GLY A 186 5.02 -14.31 -0.40
C GLY A 186 4.52 -14.46 -1.85
N GLN A 187 3.55 -13.64 -2.26
CA GLN A 187 3.06 -13.65 -3.65
C GLN A 187 4.18 -13.21 -4.62
N PRO A 188 4.37 -13.92 -5.77
CA PRO A 188 5.41 -13.57 -6.74
C PRO A 188 5.25 -12.17 -7.32
N LYS A 189 4.01 -11.77 -7.64
CA LYS A 189 3.66 -10.47 -8.21
C LYS A 189 2.46 -9.87 -7.48
N ARG A 190 2.47 -8.54 -7.32
CA ARG A 190 1.33 -7.80 -6.77
C ARG A 190 1.33 -6.39 -7.35
N GLY A 191 0.44 -6.16 -8.31
CA GLY A 191 0.21 -4.87 -8.96
C GLY A 191 -1.25 -4.75 -9.36
N LEU A 192 -1.75 -3.52 -9.45
CA LEU A 192 -3.14 -3.19 -9.72
C LEU A 192 -3.35 -2.71 -11.15
N ASP A 193 -4.47 -3.06 -11.75
CA ASP A 193 -5.01 -2.33 -12.90
C ASP A 193 -5.58 -0.99 -12.38
N VAL A 194 -5.05 0.11 -12.88
CA VAL A 194 -5.40 1.47 -12.44
C VAL A 194 -6.33 2.20 -13.41
N THR A 195 -6.79 1.50 -14.45
CA THR A 195 -7.58 2.07 -15.55
C THR A 195 -8.88 2.69 -15.06
N ARG A 196 -9.55 2.05 -14.10
CA ARG A 196 -10.83 2.54 -13.56
C ARG A 196 -10.68 3.87 -12.84
N ALA A 197 -9.65 4.07 -12.03
CA ALA A 197 -9.39 5.34 -11.35
C ALA A 197 -9.18 6.50 -12.33
N GLU A 198 -8.44 6.25 -13.40
CA GLU A 198 -8.23 7.23 -14.47
C GLU A 198 -9.53 7.58 -15.18
N GLN A 199 -10.32 6.57 -15.59
CA GLN A 199 -11.56 6.76 -16.33
C GLN A 199 -12.66 7.42 -15.51
N GLN A 200 -12.79 7.07 -14.22
CA GLN A 200 -13.91 7.51 -13.39
C GLN A 200 -13.71 8.88 -12.76
N PHE A 201 -12.50 9.23 -12.37
CA PHE A 201 -12.23 10.52 -11.70
C PHE A 201 -10.90 11.17 -12.07
N GLY A 202 -10.22 10.67 -13.12
CA GLY A 202 -9.01 11.26 -13.68
C GLY A 202 -7.76 11.07 -12.82
N PHE A 203 -7.75 10.09 -11.92
CA PHE A 203 -6.59 9.84 -11.08
C PHE A 203 -5.47 9.12 -11.85
N LYS A 204 -4.28 9.69 -11.79
CA LYS A 204 -2.99 9.06 -12.14
C LYS A 204 -1.98 9.41 -11.05
N ALA A 205 -1.14 8.45 -10.68
CA ALA A 205 0.02 8.76 -9.85
C ALA A 205 1.00 9.64 -10.63
N GLU A 206 1.48 10.71 -10.02
CA GLU A 206 2.34 11.71 -10.67
C GLU A 206 3.77 11.67 -10.13
N THR A 207 3.95 11.12 -8.92
CA THR A 207 5.26 11.07 -8.28
C THR A 207 6.05 9.84 -8.78
N PRO A 208 7.17 10.03 -9.53
CA PRO A 208 8.04 8.92 -9.87
C PRO A 208 8.54 8.21 -8.62
N PHE A 209 8.59 6.88 -8.64
CA PHE A 209 8.90 6.04 -7.48
C PHE A 209 10.17 6.49 -6.74
N ILE A 210 11.25 6.77 -7.49
CA ILE A 210 12.54 7.17 -6.90
C ILE A 210 12.46 8.52 -6.17
N TYR A 211 11.60 9.45 -6.61
CA TYR A 211 11.44 10.75 -5.93
C TYR A 211 10.67 10.60 -4.61
N GLY A 212 9.58 9.84 -4.60
CA GLY A 212 8.86 9.54 -3.36
C GLY A 212 9.72 8.76 -2.36
N LEU A 213 10.54 7.82 -2.87
CA LEU A 213 11.47 7.06 -2.06
C LEU A 213 12.55 7.97 -1.44
N LYS A 214 13.09 8.91 -2.23
CA LYS A 214 14.06 9.91 -1.76
C LYS A 214 13.46 10.77 -0.64
N GLU A 215 12.26 11.34 -0.83
CA GLU A 215 11.59 12.11 0.23
C GLU A 215 11.38 11.29 1.51
N THR A 216 11.09 9.99 1.36
CA THR A 216 10.89 9.09 2.51
C THR A 216 12.19 8.87 3.28
N VAL A 217 13.28 8.60 2.56
CA VAL A 217 14.63 8.42 3.15
C VAL A 217 15.08 9.71 3.83
N GLU A 218 15.02 10.86 3.15
CA GLU A 218 15.42 12.14 3.69
C GLU A 218 14.63 12.50 4.96
N TRP A 219 13.32 12.24 4.94
CA TRP A 219 12.49 12.45 6.12
C TRP A 219 12.93 11.58 7.30
N TYR A 220 13.21 10.29 7.04
CA TYR A 220 13.68 9.36 8.06
C TYR A 220 15.01 9.80 8.65
N GLU A 221 16.02 10.06 7.80
CA GLU A 221 17.35 10.48 8.24
C GLU A 221 17.29 11.80 9.04
N ASN A 222 16.51 12.78 8.61
CA ASN A 222 16.35 14.04 9.34
C ASN A 222 15.65 13.88 10.68
N THR A 223 14.68 12.95 10.78
CA THR A 223 13.92 12.71 12.02
C THR A 223 14.77 11.95 13.05
N TYR A 224 15.55 10.98 12.60
CA TYR A 224 16.28 10.07 13.49
C TYR A 224 17.78 10.35 13.58
N ARG A 225 18.30 11.39 12.88
CA ARG A 225 19.70 11.79 12.94
C ARG A 225 20.21 12.06 14.37
N ASN A 226 19.36 12.58 15.23
CA ASN A 226 19.72 12.98 16.60
C ASN A 226 19.53 11.86 17.64
N LEU A 227 19.12 10.66 17.24
CA LEU A 227 18.97 9.51 18.15
C LEU A 227 20.27 8.66 18.22
N LEU A 228 21.29 9.02 17.45
CA LEU A 228 22.57 8.33 17.36
C LEU A 228 23.71 9.06 18.14
N VAL A 229 23.35 10.06 18.97
CA VAL A 229 24.32 10.79 19.83
C VAL A 229 24.15 10.37 21.28
#